data_291b76288311d53e4c7d94d9802e176d
#
_entry.id   291b76288311d53e4c7d94d9802e176d
#
_cell.length_a   1.000
_cell.length_b   1.000
_cell.length_c   1.000
_cell.angle_alpha   90.00
_cell.angle_beta   90.00
_cell.angle_gamma   90.00
#
_symmetry.space_group_name_H-M   'P 1'
#
loop_
_entity.id
_entity.type
_entity.pdbx_description
1 polymer ?
#
loop_
_entity_poly.entity_id
_entity_poly.type
_entity_poly.pdbx_seq_one_letter_code
_entity_poly.pdbx_strand_id
1 'polypeptide(L)'
;MIDSFAKGSFRGAKYFISVNNASKTEVSNLEAVVVHNGSDAFISVYNVVNSGSNDLVTLTAAINGANVEVKAAGLETNLRVHAYRILLADNEADRSTTNIKVIGDVTVSSSATAIDTFN
;
A
#
# COMPACT_ATOMS: atom_id res chain seq x y z
N MET A 1 -8.80 -2.13 0.40
CA MET A 1 -7.65 -2.36 -0.51
C MET A 1 -7.10 -1.02 -0.96
N ILE A 2 -5.83 -0.79 -0.77
CA ILE A 2 -5.21 0.44 -1.26
C ILE A 2 -4.51 0.22 -2.59
N ASP A 3 -4.15 -1.02 -2.91
CA ASP A 3 -3.48 -1.37 -4.15
C ASP A 3 -3.56 -2.87 -4.37
N SER A 4 -3.35 -3.28 -5.62
CA SER A 4 -3.20 -4.69 -5.97
C SER A 4 -2.20 -4.84 -7.12
N PHE A 5 -1.57 -5.99 -7.19
CA PHE A 5 -0.71 -6.33 -8.31
C PHE A 5 -0.79 -7.83 -8.60
N ALA A 6 -0.46 -8.18 -9.86
CA ALA A 6 -0.54 -9.56 -10.33
C ALA A 6 0.56 -10.40 -9.68
N LYS A 7 0.18 -11.47 -8.97
CA LYS A 7 1.16 -12.33 -8.30
C LYS A 7 1.99 -13.17 -9.27
N GLY A 8 1.49 -13.36 -10.50
CA GLY A 8 2.22 -14.10 -11.51
C GLY A 8 3.33 -13.30 -12.19
N SER A 9 3.27 -11.97 -12.11
CA SER A 9 4.25 -11.08 -12.76
C SER A 9 5.22 -10.45 -11.78
N PHE A 10 4.78 -10.22 -10.55
CA PHE A 10 5.58 -9.51 -9.56
C PHE A 10 5.67 -10.29 -8.27
N ARG A 11 6.86 -10.36 -7.70
CA ARG A 11 7.10 -11.07 -6.44
C ARG A 11 6.79 -10.20 -5.24
N GLY A 12 6.93 -8.90 -5.38
CA GLY A 12 6.67 -7.99 -4.29
C GLY A 12 6.61 -6.54 -4.72
N ALA A 13 6.48 -5.66 -3.74
CA ALA A 13 6.39 -4.24 -3.97
C ALA A 13 6.93 -3.46 -2.77
N LYS A 14 7.43 -2.26 -3.03
CA LYS A 14 7.76 -1.30 -1.99
C LYS A 14 6.84 -0.10 -2.13
N TYR A 15 6.35 0.39 -1.00
CA TYR A 15 5.44 1.54 -0.93
C TYR A 15 6.05 2.64 -0.09
N PHE A 16 5.92 3.88 -0.58
CA PHE A 16 6.13 5.10 0.19
C PHE A 16 4.75 5.71 0.36
N ILE A 17 4.30 5.91 1.60
CA ILE A 17 2.92 6.24 1.90
C ILE A 17 2.86 7.51 2.74
N SER A 18 1.97 8.42 2.37
CA SER A 18 1.66 9.61 3.14
C SER A 18 0.18 9.62 3.47
N VAL A 19 -0.15 9.87 4.72
CA VAL A 19 -1.53 9.88 5.21
C VAL A 19 -1.78 11.19 5.93
N ASN A 20 -2.94 11.78 5.71
CA ASN A 20 -3.34 12.97 6.46
C ASN A 20 -4.86 13.01 6.64
N ASN A 21 -5.31 13.71 7.69
CA ASN A 21 -6.72 14.03 7.84
C ASN A 21 -7.08 15.23 6.94
N ALA A 22 -8.36 15.56 6.84
CA ALA A 22 -8.83 16.59 5.92
C ALA A 22 -8.26 17.97 6.22
N SER A 23 -8.06 18.30 7.49
CA SER A 23 -7.48 19.58 7.91
C SER A 23 -5.96 19.61 7.89
N LYS A 24 -5.33 18.45 7.65
CA LYS A 24 -3.88 18.28 7.68
C LYS A 24 -3.24 18.63 9.01
N THR A 25 -4.00 18.51 10.09
CA THR A 25 -3.50 18.67 11.45
C THR A 25 -2.85 17.40 11.98
N GLU A 26 -3.23 16.25 11.39
CA GLU A 26 -2.59 14.97 11.66
C GLU A 26 -2.04 14.41 10.36
N VAL A 27 -0.76 14.12 10.34
CA VAL A 27 -0.05 13.62 9.17
C VAL A 27 0.87 12.48 9.58
N SER A 28 1.08 11.56 8.63
CA SER A 28 1.96 10.42 8.85
C SER A 28 2.62 10.04 7.53
N ASN A 29 3.91 9.72 7.59
CA ASN A 29 4.61 9.11 6.46
C ASN A 29 5.16 7.77 6.92
N LEU A 30 5.06 6.78 6.04
CA LEU A 30 5.53 5.43 6.37
C LEU A 30 5.96 4.71 5.09
N GLU A 31 6.72 3.65 5.27
CA GLU A 31 7.14 2.78 4.18
C GLU A 31 6.67 1.36 4.46
N ALA A 32 6.45 0.59 3.40
CA ALA A 32 6.06 -0.80 3.52
C ALA A 32 6.70 -1.63 2.42
N VAL A 33 7.08 -2.85 2.76
CA VAL A 33 7.54 -3.83 1.79
C VAL A 33 6.61 -5.04 1.85
N VAL A 34 6.15 -5.46 0.68
CA VAL A 34 5.23 -6.59 0.52
C VAL A 34 5.90 -7.65 -0.33
N VAL A 35 5.77 -8.91 0.06
CA VAL A 35 6.26 -10.06 -0.72
C VAL A 35 5.22 -11.17 -0.62
N HIS A 36 5.18 -12.04 -1.63
CA HIS A 36 4.33 -13.22 -1.58
C HIS A 36 5.13 -14.47 -2.01
N ASN A 37 4.63 -15.64 -1.61
CA ASN A 37 5.20 -16.92 -2.00
C ASN A 37 4.28 -17.74 -2.94
N GLY A 38 3.28 -17.07 -3.51
CA GLY A 38 2.29 -17.69 -4.37
C GLY A 38 1.00 -18.09 -3.63
N SER A 39 1.09 -18.32 -2.34
CA SER A 39 -0.05 -18.75 -1.50
C SER A 39 -0.37 -17.71 -0.42
N ASP A 40 0.63 -17.09 0.14
CA ASP A 40 0.50 -16.13 1.22
C ASP A 40 1.27 -14.86 0.90
N ALA A 41 0.77 -13.74 1.39
CA ALA A 41 1.44 -12.45 1.29
C ALA A 41 1.89 -11.99 2.68
N PHE A 42 3.00 -11.26 2.70
CA PHE A 42 3.64 -10.77 3.92
C PHE A 42 3.93 -9.30 3.74
N ILE A 43 3.79 -8.53 4.81
CA ILE A 43 4.04 -7.09 4.79
C ILE A 43 4.84 -6.68 6.01
N SER A 44 5.80 -5.78 5.79
CA SER A 44 6.52 -5.11 6.87
C SER A 44 6.34 -3.61 6.71
N VAL A 45 5.92 -2.95 7.77
CA VAL A 45 5.75 -1.50 7.82
C VAL A 45 6.86 -0.93 8.68
N TYR A 46 7.54 0.09 8.19
CA TYR A 46 8.71 0.64 8.87
C TYR A 46 8.85 2.13 8.56
N ASN A 47 9.79 2.79 9.23
CA ASN A 47 10.05 4.23 9.08
C ASN A 47 8.79 5.07 9.23
N VAL A 48 7.99 4.76 10.26
CA VAL A 48 6.75 5.47 10.52
C VAL A 48 7.05 6.77 11.26
N VAL A 49 6.58 7.88 10.70
CA VAL A 49 6.68 9.21 11.32
C VAL A 49 5.27 9.77 11.42
N ASN A 50 4.81 9.96 12.64
CA ASN A 50 3.49 10.52 12.93
C ASN A 50 3.62 11.90 13.56
N SER A 51 2.70 12.81 13.23
CA SER A 51 2.64 14.12 13.88
C SER A 51 2.10 14.02 15.31
N GLY A 52 1.32 12.98 15.60
CA GLY A 52 0.79 12.68 16.93
C GLY A 52 1.41 11.44 17.52
N SER A 53 0.84 10.95 18.62
CA SER A 53 1.36 9.78 19.33
C SER A 53 0.81 8.45 18.81
N ASN A 54 -0.17 8.49 17.90
CA ASN A 54 -0.85 7.29 17.41
C ASN A 54 -0.65 7.14 15.89
N ASP A 55 -0.65 5.89 15.43
CA ASP A 55 -0.67 5.61 14.01
C ASP A 55 -2.02 6.02 13.42
N LEU A 56 -2.02 6.46 12.15
CA LEU A 56 -3.24 6.84 11.47
C LEU A 56 -3.87 5.68 10.69
N VAL A 57 -3.06 4.71 10.26
CA VAL A 57 -3.53 3.55 9.49
C VAL A 57 -2.86 2.27 9.93
N THR A 58 -3.55 1.17 9.67
CA THR A 58 -2.99 -0.19 9.76
C THR A 58 -2.97 -0.78 8.35
N LEU A 59 -1.83 -1.34 7.96
CA LEU A 59 -1.66 -1.95 6.64
C LEU A 59 -1.64 -3.47 6.73
N THR A 60 -2.28 -4.12 5.79
CA THR A 60 -2.26 -5.58 5.65
C THR A 60 -2.08 -5.96 4.19
N ALA A 61 -1.61 -7.18 3.94
CA ALA A 61 -1.47 -7.73 2.60
C ALA A 61 -2.03 -9.14 2.57
N ALA A 62 -2.69 -9.51 1.46
CA ALA A 62 -3.27 -10.82 1.27
C ALA A 62 -3.33 -11.16 -0.22
N ILE A 63 -3.37 -12.45 -0.52
CA ILE A 63 -3.61 -12.92 -1.89
C ILE A 63 -5.12 -13.10 -2.07
N ASN A 64 -5.61 -12.56 -3.17
CA ASN A 64 -6.98 -12.73 -3.62
C ASN A 64 -6.95 -13.18 -5.09
N GLY A 65 -7.13 -14.47 -5.33
CA GLY A 65 -7.07 -15.03 -6.68
C GLY A 65 -5.70 -14.85 -7.31
N ALA A 66 -5.65 -14.14 -8.42
CA ALA A 66 -4.43 -13.89 -9.17
C ALA A 66 -3.67 -12.64 -8.71
N ASN A 67 -4.18 -11.95 -7.71
CA ASN A 67 -3.64 -10.67 -7.26
C ASN A 67 -3.17 -10.69 -5.82
N VAL A 68 -2.14 -9.90 -5.54
CA VAL A 68 -1.78 -9.52 -4.17
C VAL A 68 -2.49 -8.20 -3.89
N GLU A 69 -3.20 -8.13 -2.79
CA GLU A 69 -3.92 -6.94 -2.37
C GLU A 69 -3.25 -6.33 -1.14
N VAL A 70 -3.05 -5.02 -1.17
CA VAL A 70 -2.58 -4.26 -0.02
C VAL A 70 -3.75 -3.42 0.48
N LYS A 71 -4.03 -3.51 1.77
CA LYS A 71 -5.18 -2.86 2.39
C LYS A 71 -4.73 -1.92 3.49
N ALA A 72 -5.44 -0.81 3.61
CA ALA A 72 -5.27 0.12 4.72
C ALA A 72 -6.60 0.29 5.43
N ALA A 73 -6.56 0.21 6.74
CA ALA A 73 -7.68 0.58 7.60
C ALA A 73 -7.32 1.85 8.35
N GLY A 74 -8.17 2.86 8.26
CA GLY A 74 -7.96 4.11 8.96
C GLY A 74 -8.31 3.97 10.44
N LEU A 75 -7.47 4.53 11.29
CA LEU A 75 -7.71 4.56 12.74
C LEU A 75 -8.46 5.82 13.14
N GLU A 76 -8.73 6.70 12.18
CA GLU A 76 -9.57 7.88 12.30
C GLU A 76 -10.47 7.99 11.07
N THR A 77 -11.45 8.91 11.09
CA THR A 77 -12.33 9.14 9.95
C THR A 77 -11.69 10.10 8.94
N ASN A 78 -12.08 9.95 7.66
CA ASN A 78 -11.72 10.88 6.58
C ASN A 78 -10.22 11.06 6.37
N LEU A 79 -9.47 9.97 6.47
CA LEU A 79 -8.05 9.99 6.16
C LEU A 79 -7.83 9.90 4.65
N ARG A 80 -6.85 10.65 4.16
CA ARG A 80 -6.42 10.66 2.77
C ARG A 80 -5.08 9.96 2.67
N VAL A 81 -4.93 9.10 1.66
CA VAL A 81 -3.70 8.34 1.44
C VAL A 81 -3.15 8.68 0.07
N HIS A 82 -1.85 8.99 0.04
CA HIS A 82 -1.06 9.12 -1.17
C HIS A 82 0.07 8.12 -1.10
N ALA A 83 0.37 7.46 -2.22
CA ALA A 83 1.45 6.49 -2.21
C ALA A 83 2.20 6.45 -3.53
N TYR A 84 3.48 6.06 -3.44
CA TYR A 84 4.29 5.65 -4.57
C TYR A 84 4.56 4.17 -4.42
N ARG A 85 4.50 3.44 -5.52
CA ARG A 85 4.74 2.01 -5.54
C ARG A 85 5.83 1.66 -6.51
N ILE A 86 6.74 0.79 -6.07
CA ILE A 86 7.75 0.17 -6.94
C ILE A 86 7.50 -1.32 -6.91
N LEU A 87 7.22 -1.92 -8.06
CA LEU A 87 7.01 -3.37 -8.18
C LEU A 87 8.33 -4.07 -8.45
N LEU A 88 8.51 -5.22 -7.82
CA LEU A 88 9.68 -6.07 -8.00
C LEU A 88 9.29 -7.26 -8.86
N ALA A 89 9.95 -7.39 -10.00
CA ALA A 89 9.63 -8.41 -10.99
C ALA A 89 9.83 -9.82 -10.47
N ASP A 90 8.94 -10.72 -10.87
CA ASP A 90 9.02 -12.14 -10.55
C ASP A 90 10.03 -12.85 -11.46
N ASN A 91 10.19 -12.37 -12.70
CA ASN A 91 11.06 -12.99 -13.68
C ASN A 91 11.64 -11.94 -14.63
N GLU A 92 12.54 -12.40 -15.53
CA GLU A 92 13.25 -11.56 -16.47
C GLU A 92 12.32 -10.77 -17.38
N ALA A 93 11.24 -11.37 -17.82
CA ALA A 93 10.32 -10.75 -18.79
C ALA A 93 9.53 -9.58 -18.16
N ASP A 94 9.38 -9.57 -16.86
CA ASP A 94 8.61 -8.54 -16.15
C ASP A 94 9.48 -7.40 -15.64
N ARG A 95 10.77 -7.41 -15.96
CA ARG A 95 11.70 -6.35 -15.56
C ARG A 95 11.63 -5.16 -16.51
N SER A 96 10.45 -4.85 -17.01
CA SER A 96 10.29 -3.65 -17.82
C SER A 96 10.33 -2.42 -16.92
N THR A 97 10.59 -1.30 -17.54
CA THR A 97 11.10 -0.11 -16.91
C THR A 97 10.10 0.71 -16.12
N THR A 98 8.81 0.42 -16.21
CA THR A 98 7.81 1.33 -15.62
C THR A 98 6.99 0.62 -14.56
N ASN A 99 7.66 0.22 -13.48
CA ASN A 99 7.00 -0.43 -12.35
C ASN A 99 6.77 0.53 -11.18
N ILE A 100 6.86 1.83 -11.45
CA ILE A 100 6.62 2.87 -10.46
C ILE A 100 5.27 3.47 -10.75
N LYS A 101 4.44 3.59 -9.70
CA LYS A 101 3.12 4.16 -9.83
C LYS A 101 2.87 5.18 -8.73
N VAL A 102 2.26 6.30 -9.10
CA VAL A 102 1.78 7.28 -8.14
C VAL A 102 0.33 6.94 -7.82
N ILE A 103 0.03 6.76 -6.54
CA ILE A 103 -1.30 6.52 -6.02
C ILE A 103 -1.64 7.72 -5.17
N GLY A 104 -2.67 8.46 -5.55
CA GLY A 104 -2.94 9.71 -4.86
C GLY A 104 -4.38 9.91 -4.45
N ASP A 105 -4.55 10.67 -3.42
CA ASP A 105 -5.79 11.32 -2.97
C ASP A 105 -6.98 10.39 -2.79
N VAL A 106 -6.78 9.29 -2.08
CA VAL A 106 -7.84 8.36 -1.74
C VAL A 106 -8.26 8.55 -0.29
N THR A 107 -9.57 8.58 -0.05
CA THR A 107 -10.13 8.67 1.30
C THR A 107 -10.23 7.26 1.89
N VAL A 108 -9.67 7.07 3.07
CA VAL A 108 -9.63 5.78 3.75
C VAL A 108 -10.58 5.84 4.95
N SER A 109 -11.44 4.82 5.05
CA SER A 109 -12.38 4.67 6.17
C SER A 109 -11.80 3.74 7.23
N SER A 110 -12.58 3.49 8.29
CA SER A 110 -12.23 2.51 9.31
C SER A 110 -12.24 1.08 8.79
N SER A 111 -12.91 0.83 7.65
CA SER A 111 -12.81 -0.44 6.93
C SER A 111 -11.68 -0.35 5.91
N ALA A 112 -11.07 -1.47 5.57
CA ALA A 112 -9.99 -1.48 4.58
C ALA A 112 -10.52 -0.99 3.22
N THR A 113 -9.86 0.01 2.66
CA THR A 113 -10.28 0.70 1.44
C THR A 113 -9.23 0.56 0.35
N ALA A 114 -9.68 0.32 -0.87
CA ALA A 114 -8.80 0.33 -2.03
C ALA A 114 -8.50 1.76 -2.45
N ILE A 115 -7.23 2.10 -2.55
CA ILE A 115 -6.79 3.37 -3.14
C ILE A 115 -6.39 3.18 -4.59
N ASP A 116 -6.17 1.95 -5.01
CA ASP A 116 -5.84 1.65 -6.38
C ASP A 116 -6.07 0.17 -6.68
N THR A 117 -6.45 -0.11 -7.91
CA THR A 117 -6.58 -1.47 -8.43
C THR A 117 -6.13 -1.47 -9.88
N PHE A 118 -5.29 -2.42 -10.24
CA PHE A 118 -4.93 -2.61 -11.64
C PHE A 118 -4.60 -4.07 -11.89
N ASN A 119 -4.71 -4.45 -13.13
CA ASN A 119 -4.41 -5.81 -13.56
C ASN A 119 -3.18 -5.83 -14.45
#